data_32ca1f0dfe65be001e806e73d7a3b298
#
_entry.id   32ca1f0dfe65be001e806e73d7a3b298
#
_cell.length_a   1.000
_cell.length_b   1.000
_cell.length_c   1.000
_cell.angle_alpha   90.00
_cell.angle_beta   90.00
_cell.angle_gamma   90.00
#
_symmetry.space_group_name_H-M   'P 1'
#
loop_
_entity.id
_entity.type
_entity.pdbx_description
1 polymer ?
#
loop_
_entity_poly.entity_id
_entity_poly.type
_entity_poly.pdbx_seq_one_letter_code
_entity_poly.pdbx_strand_id
1 'polypeptide(L)'
;MIRYITKYLLASILCAVMWMGIRGCSGNFGPSHRSAFLDSSSFTTASALRGITSYSHKFLNTPVDVPSQGSAIHYAPAEELEHIDVQLIEKTTSDHLDIAMYAFTDMPIARAVVDAANRGVKVNIYRDDEQFAQEQRREPYVLALLRTNPNISIRVKNSRVLMHIKGWSDGTILREGSANWSRSGEQDQDNTLSLTRDTQSVRGFENNFQHIWERTNNLVVQ
;
A
#
# COMPACT_ATOMS: atom_id res chain seq x y z
N MET A 1 -3.22 -33.64 19.56
CA MET A 1 -1.97 -33.02 19.07
C MET A 1 -1.25 -33.83 17.98
N ILE A 2 -1.68 -35.02 17.60
CA ILE A 2 -1.00 -35.89 16.59
C ILE A 2 -1.60 -35.79 15.16
N ARG A 3 -2.74 -35.14 14.98
CA ARG A 3 -3.42 -35.05 13.66
C ARG A 3 -2.99 -33.87 12.78
N TYR A 4 -2.16 -32.96 13.24
CA TYR A 4 -1.71 -31.79 12.46
C TYR A 4 -0.33 -31.97 11.84
N ILE A 5 0.46 -32.95 12.25
CA ILE A 5 1.83 -33.14 11.73
C ILE A 5 1.84 -33.90 10.39
N THR A 6 0.80 -34.68 10.09
CA THR A 6 0.75 -35.52 8.89
C THR A 6 0.40 -34.76 7.59
N LYS A 7 -0.16 -33.56 7.66
CA LYS A 7 -0.52 -32.78 6.46
C LYS A 7 0.63 -31.98 5.85
N TYR A 8 1.66 -31.68 6.61
CA TYR A 8 2.82 -30.90 6.11
C TYR A 8 3.98 -31.78 5.61
N LEU A 9 3.99 -33.07 5.94
CA LEU A 9 5.01 -34.00 5.43
C LEU A 9 4.72 -34.48 3.98
N LEU A 10 3.46 -34.47 3.54
CA LEU A 10 3.08 -34.89 2.19
C LEU A 10 3.28 -33.81 1.14
N ALA A 11 3.28 -32.54 1.51
CA ALA A 11 3.53 -31.42 0.58
C ALA A 11 5.01 -31.27 0.21
N SER A 12 5.92 -31.68 1.09
CA SER A 12 7.37 -31.56 0.85
C SER A 12 7.94 -32.68 -0.04
N ILE A 13 7.26 -33.79 -0.18
CA ILE A 13 7.71 -34.95 -1.00
C ILE A 13 7.30 -34.79 -2.46
N LEU A 14 6.21 -34.09 -2.76
CA LEU A 14 5.77 -33.84 -4.16
C LEU A 14 6.61 -32.80 -4.92
N CYS A 15 7.27 -31.88 -4.23
CA CYS A 15 8.18 -30.92 -4.89
C CYS A 15 9.56 -31.52 -5.25
N ALA A 16 9.99 -32.57 -4.58
CA ALA A 16 11.30 -33.18 -4.84
C ALA A 16 11.30 -34.14 -6.06
N VAL A 17 10.14 -34.67 -6.47
CA VAL A 17 10.05 -35.64 -7.59
C VAL A 17 9.92 -34.95 -8.95
N MET A 18 9.53 -33.67 -9.00
CA MET A 18 9.44 -32.90 -10.27
C MET A 18 10.76 -32.28 -10.74
N TRP A 19 11.86 -32.39 -9.97
CA TRP A 19 13.16 -31.78 -10.31
C TRP A 19 14.20 -32.78 -10.88
N MET A 20 13.86 -34.08 -11.02
CA MET A 20 14.79 -35.11 -11.50
C MET A 20 14.49 -35.68 -12.91
N GLY A 21 13.55 -35.04 -13.65
CA GLY A 21 13.05 -35.61 -14.94
C GLY A 21 13.55 -34.99 -16.22
N ILE A 22 14.50 -34.06 -16.24
CA ILE A 22 15.01 -33.46 -17.49
C ILE A 22 16.55 -33.43 -17.50
N ARG A 23 17.16 -34.58 -17.73
CA ARG A 23 18.51 -34.66 -18.27
C ARG A 23 18.57 -35.82 -19.26
N GLY A 24 18.67 -35.46 -20.52
CA GLY A 24 19.02 -36.42 -21.55
C GLY A 24 18.46 -36.15 -22.94
N CYS A 25 19.00 -35.20 -23.67
CA CYS A 25 19.12 -35.25 -25.13
C CYS A 25 20.33 -34.40 -25.55
N SER A 26 21.43 -35.08 -25.80
CA SER A 26 22.60 -34.54 -26.47
C SER A 26 22.31 -34.46 -27.98
N GLY A 27 22.33 -33.27 -28.54
CA GLY A 27 22.30 -33.02 -29.97
C GLY A 27 23.40 -32.03 -30.31
N ASN A 28 24.46 -32.54 -31.01
CA ASN A 28 25.53 -31.76 -31.58
C ASN A 28 25.02 -30.78 -32.64
N PHE A 29 25.28 -29.49 -32.49
CA PHE A 29 25.39 -28.54 -33.60
C PHE A 29 26.62 -27.66 -33.42
N GLY A 30 27.38 -27.55 -34.49
CA GLY A 30 28.70 -26.96 -34.59
C GLY A 30 28.73 -25.42 -34.47
N PRO A 31 29.97 -24.85 -34.52
CA PRO A 31 30.21 -23.50 -34.02
C PRO A 31 30.13 -22.45 -35.14
N SER A 32 29.27 -21.45 -34.99
CA SER A 32 29.50 -20.12 -35.56
C SER A 32 28.46 -19.12 -35.02
N HIS A 33 28.84 -18.31 -34.08
CA HIS A 33 28.62 -16.86 -34.15
C HIS A 33 29.28 -16.20 -32.94
N ARG A 34 30.09 -15.22 -33.26
CA ARG A 34 30.93 -14.44 -32.36
C ARG A 34 30.12 -13.84 -31.22
N SER A 35 30.62 -14.02 -30.01
CA SER A 35 30.25 -13.30 -28.81
C SER A 35 30.43 -11.79 -29.03
N ALA A 36 29.31 -11.07 -29.10
CA ALA A 36 29.34 -9.64 -28.84
C ALA A 36 29.49 -9.47 -27.31
N PHE A 37 30.69 -9.13 -26.86
CA PHE A 37 30.94 -8.61 -25.54
C PHE A 37 30.16 -7.30 -25.43
N LEU A 38 29.07 -7.31 -24.67
CA LEU A 38 28.42 -6.07 -24.24
C LEU A 38 29.32 -5.42 -23.19
N ASP A 39 29.95 -4.33 -23.61
CA ASP A 39 30.71 -3.42 -22.78
C ASP A 39 29.82 -2.88 -21.65
N SER A 40 30.10 -3.31 -20.42
CA SER A 40 29.36 -2.98 -19.21
C SER A 40 29.72 -1.59 -18.62
N SER A 41 30.31 -0.69 -19.40
CA SER A 41 30.88 0.56 -18.89
C SER A 41 30.12 1.86 -19.22
N SER A 42 28.87 1.83 -19.68
CA SER A 42 28.13 3.06 -20.02
C SER A 42 26.69 3.18 -19.52
N PHE A 43 26.27 2.39 -18.54
CA PHE A 43 25.05 2.72 -17.79
C PHE A 43 25.40 3.68 -16.65
N THR A 44 25.49 4.97 -16.97
CA THR A 44 25.68 5.99 -15.94
C THR A 44 24.39 6.08 -15.11
N THR A 45 24.55 5.93 -13.79
CA THR A 45 23.52 6.14 -12.75
C THR A 45 22.75 7.46 -12.91
N ALA A 46 23.35 8.46 -13.57
CA ALA A 46 22.74 9.75 -13.90
C ALA A 46 21.62 9.68 -14.95
N SER A 47 21.62 8.67 -15.85
CA SER A 47 20.54 8.48 -16.85
C SER A 47 19.30 7.83 -16.24
N ALA A 48 19.52 6.85 -15.34
CA ALA A 48 18.43 6.21 -14.60
C ALA A 48 17.77 7.18 -13.61
N LEU A 49 18.57 8.01 -12.91
CA LEU A 49 18.07 9.05 -12.01
C LEU A 49 17.30 10.15 -12.75
N ARG A 50 17.70 10.53 -13.98
CA ARG A 50 16.95 11.49 -14.80
C ARG A 50 15.63 10.93 -15.32
N GLY A 51 15.55 9.64 -15.61
CA GLY A 51 14.29 8.97 -15.99
C GLY A 51 13.27 8.98 -14.84
N ILE A 52 13.72 8.66 -13.63
CA ILE A 52 12.87 8.63 -12.42
C ILE A 52 12.40 10.05 -12.05
N THR A 53 13.26 11.05 -12.12
CA THR A 53 12.88 12.45 -11.80
C THR A 53 11.96 13.08 -12.84
N SER A 54 12.08 12.73 -14.12
CA SER A 54 11.19 13.28 -15.15
C SER A 54 9.78 12.64 -15.12
N TYR A 55 9.67 11.39 -14.72
CA TYR A 55 8.38 10.70 -14.58
C TYR A 55 7.58 11.24 -13.38
N SER A 56 8.24 11.43 -12.25
CA SER A 56 7.63 11.97 -11.04
C SER A 56 7.11 13.40 -11.20
N HIS A 57 7.80 14.27 -11.94
CA HIS A 57 7.39 15.68 -12.10
C HIS A 57 6.17 15.90 -13.00
N LYS A 58 5.86 15.01 -13.94
CA LYS A 58 4.73 15.21 -14.86
C LYS A 58 3.39 14.91 -14.20
N PHE A 59 3.33 13.98 -13.26
CA PHE A 59 2.11 13.60 -12.54
C PHE A 59 1.85 14.48 -11.30
N LEU A 60 2.90 14.97 -10.63
CA LEU A 60 2.80 15.83 -9.44
C LEU A 60 2.05 17.16 -9.67
N ASN A 61 1.88 17.60 -10.92
CA ASN A 61 1.30 18.90 -11.23
C ASN A 61 -0.14 18.86 -11.78
N THR A 62 -0.71 17.69 -12.03
CA THR A 62 -2.13 17.60 -12.42
C THR A 62 -2.97 17.57 -11.15
N PRO A 63 -3.81 18.59 -10.89
CA PRO A 63 -4.67 18.57 -9.71
C PRO A 63 -5.64 17.39 -9.78
N VAL A 64 -5.74 16.65 -8.69
CA VAL A 64 -6.75 15.60 -8.54
C VAL A 64 -8.12 16.28 -8.39
N ASP A 65 -9.05 15.91 -9.25
CA ASP A 65 -10.44 16.39 -9.15
C ASP A 65 -11.23 15.51 -8.17
N VAL A 66 -11.87 16.17 -7.20
CA VAL A 66 -12.74 15.50 -6.24
C VAL A 66 -14.13 16.12 -6.35
N PRO A 67 -15.10 15.41 -6.94
CA PRO A 67 -16.42 15.96 -7.20
C PRO A 67 -17.20 16.24 -5.91
N SER A 68 -18.00 17.30 -5.92
CA SER A 68 -18.89 17.66 -4.81
C SER A 68 -20.15 16.82 -4.77
N GLN A 69 -20.51 16.16 -5.85
CA GLN A 69 -21.63 15.23 -5.98
C GLN A 69 -21.20 14.01 -6.81
N GLY A 70 -21.64 12.84 -6.42
CA GLY A 70 -21.16 11.58 -7.00
C GLY A 70 -19.72 11.29 -6.60
N SER A 71 -19.02 10.48 -7.39
CA SER A 71 -17.62 10.12 -7.14
C SER A 71 -16.81 10.05 -8.43
N ALA A 72 -15.55 10.48 -8.36
CA ALA A 72 -14.54 10.15 -9.35
C ALA A 72 -13.96 8.78 -9.00
N ILE A 73 -13.83 7.90 -9.99
CA ILE A 73 -13.26 6.57 -9.81
C ILE A 73 -12.01 6.45 -10.67
N HIS A 74 -10.91 6.07 -10.03
CA HIS A 74 -9.61 5.83 -10.63
C HIS A 74 -9.29 4.34 -10.59
N TYR A 75 -8.48 3.85 -11.52
CA TYR A 75 -8.22 2.43 -11.71
C TYR A 75 -6.72 2.14 -11.87
N ALA A 76 -6.15 1.34 -10.97
CA ALA A 76 -4.84 0.74 -11.19
C ALA A 76 -4.99 -0.53 -12.06
N PRO A 77 -3.97 -0.89 -12.85
CA PRO A 77 -2.70 -0.21 -13.05
C PRO A 77 -2.71 0.89 -14.12
N ALA A 78 -3.88 1.27 -14.66
CA ALA A 78 -3.97 2.31 -15.69
C ALA A 78 -3.59 3.70 -15.16
N GLU A 79 -3.79 3.91 -13.86
CA GLU A 79 -3.43 5.14 -13.14
C GLU A 79 -2.58 4.78 -11.91
N GLU A 80 -1.65 5.63 -11.52
CA GLU A 80 -0.86 5.50 -10.29
C GLU A 80 -1.67 6.05 -9.11
N LEU A 81 -2.35 5.19 -8.37
CA LEU A 81 -3.24 5.58 -7.28
C LEU A 81 -2.49 6.18 -6.08
N GLU A 82 -1.26 5.69 -5.80
CA GLU A 82 -0.35 6.24 -4.78
C GLU A 82 -0.25 7.76 -4.89
N HIS A 83 -0.10 8.24 -6.12
CA HIS A 83 0.08 9.65 -6.41
C HIS A 83 -1.13 10.51 -6.05
N ILE A 84 -2.32 9.94 -6.25
CA ILE A 84 -3.59 10.59 -5.89
C ILE A 84 -3.67 10.74 -4.36
N ASP A 85 -3.42 9.67 -3.61
CA ASP A 85 -3.43 9.68 -2.15
C ASP A 85 -2.40 10.67 -1.59
N VAL A 86 -1.15 10.64 -2.09
CA VAL A 86 -0.09 11.57 -1.69
C VAL A 86 -0.51 13.02 -1.92
N GLN A 87 -0.99 13.34 -3.12
CA GLN A 87 -1.36 14.71 -3.48
C GLN A 87 -2.49 15.25 -2.61
N LEU A 88 -3.50 14.45 -2.31
CA LEU A 88 -4.63 14.87 -1.50
C LEU A 88 -4.24 15.05 -0.02
N ILE A 89 -3.46 14.13 0.54
CA ILE A 89 -2.99 14.20 1.93
C ILE A 89 -2.03 15.40 2.13
N GLU A 90 -1.13 15.64 1.18
CA GLU A 90 -0.24 16.81 1.21
C GLU A 90 -1.01 18.14 1.19
N LYS A 91 -2.14 18.19 0.50
CA LYS A 91 -2.95 19.40 0.35
C LYS A 91 -4.03 19.57 1.40
N THR A 92 -4.28 18.58 2.27
CA THR A 92 -5.30 18.74 3.30
C THR A 92 -4.99 19.92 4.24
N THR A 93 -6.02 20.72 4.48
CA THR A 93 -6.01 21.85 5.44
C THR A 93 -6.93 21.57 6.61
N SER A 94 -7.50 20.38 6.70
CA SER A 94 -8.37 19.94 7.78
C SER A 94 -7.57 19.76 9.08
N ASP A 95 -8.25 19.79 10.21
CA ASP A 95 -7.63 19.61 11.53
C ASP A 95 -7.41 18.13 11.88
N HIS A 96 -8.02 17.21 11.12
CA HIS A 96 -7.90 15.77 11.32
C HIS A 96 -7.81 15.00 10.00
N LEU A 97 -7.32 13.75 10.12
CA LEU A 97 -7.27 12.76 9.05
C LEU A 97 -7.52 11.37 9.66
N ASP A 98 -8.66 10.79 9.36
CA ASP A 98 -9.09 9.50 9.86
C ASP A 98 -8.87 8.41 8.77
N ILE A 99 -8.02 7.45 9.07
CA ILE A 99 -7.53 6.43 8.13
C ILE A 99 -7.92 5.04 8.64
N ALA A 100 -8.72 4.29 7.88
CA ALA A 100 -8.94 2.86 8.07
C ALA A 100 -8.29 2.11 6.90
N MET A 101 -7.15 1.46 7.15
CA MET A 101 -6.35 0.86 6.09
C MET A 101 -5.90 -0.55 6.44
N TYR A 102 -6.33 -1.54 5.63
CA TYR A 102 -6.00 -2.94 5.84
C TYR A 102 -4.50 -3.17 5.74
N ALA A 103 -3.89 -2.92 4.58
CA ALA A 103 -2.44 -3.00 4.42
C ALA A 103 -1.85 -1.61 4.19
N PHE A 104 -0.77 -1.27 4.92
CA PHE A 104 -0.09 0.01 4.84
C PHE A 104 1.42 -0.18 4.92
N THR A 105 2.05 -0.40 3.77
CA THR A 105 3.50 -0.55 3.60
C THR A 105 4.10 0.48 2.64
N ASP A 106 3.25 1.36 2.10
CA ASP A 106 3.65 2.39 1.16
C ASP A 106 4.37 3.55 1.86
N MET A 107 5.63 3.78 1.50
CA MET A 107 6.48 4.79 2.13
C MET A 107 6.21 6.23 1.65
N PRO A 108 5.95 6.49 0.36
CA PRO A 108 5.48 7.79 -0.12
C PRO A 108 4.24 8.29 0.61
N ILE A 109 3.20 7.46 0.73
CA ILE A 109 1.98 7.82 1.45
C ILE A 109 2.27 8.01 2.95
N ALA A 110 3.09 7.15 3.57
CA ALA A 110 3.47 7.32 4.97
C ALA A 110 4.19 8.66 5.24
N ARG A 111 5.03 9.12 4.32
CA ARG A 111 5.67 10.45 4.40
C ARG A 111 4.65 11.56 4.31
N ALA A 112 3.72 11.50 3.34
CA ALA A 112 2.66 12.49 3.21
C ALA A 112 1.80 12.59 4.50
N VAL A 113 1.50 11.44 5.13
CA VAL A 113 0.79 11.38 6.42
C VAL A 113 1.59 12.05 7.54
N VAL A 114 2.90 11.76 7.65
CA VAL A 114 3.75 12.41 8.66
C VAL A 114 3.88 13.91 8.41
N ASP A 115 3.97 14.32 7.15
CA ASP A 115 4.04 15.74 6.80
C ASP A 115 2.74 16.48 7.09
N ALA A 116 1.57 15.84 6.91
CA ALA A 116 0.30 16.36 7.39
C ALA A 116 0.29 16.53 8.92
N ALA A 117 0.73 15.52 9.65
CA ALA A 117 0.85 15.58 11.11
C ALA A 117 1.85 16.66 11.58
N ASN A 118 2.96 16.87 10.86
CA ASN A 118 3.91 17.97 11.12
C ASN A 118 3.28 19.37 10.92
N ARG A 119 2.28 19.48 10.05
CA ARG A 119 1.48 20.71 9.88
C ARG A 119 0.44 20.92 10.98
N GLY A 120 0.28 19.97 11.91
CA GLY A 120 -0.65 20.05 13.03
C GLY A 120 -1.95 19.23 12.83
N VAL A 121 -2.09 18.51 11.72
CA VAL A 121 -3.23 17.62 11.49
C VAL A 121 -3.18 16.46 12.50
N LYS A 122 -4.31 16.20 13.18
CA LYS A 122 -4.46 15.03 14.05
C LYS A 122 -4.75 13.80 13.18
N VAL A 123 -3.86 12.84 13.17
CA VAL A 123 -4.00 11.64 12.35
C VAL A 123 -4.38 10.44 13.21
N ASN A 124 -5.49 9.79 12.89
CA ASN A 124 -5.94 8.56 13.51
C ASN A 124 -5.88 7.41 12.50
N ILE A 125 -5.15 6.35 12.81
CA ILE A 125 -4.96 5.20 11.90
C ILE A 125 -5.52 3.95 12.54
N TYR A 126 -6.51 3.33 11.89
CA TYR A 126 -7.12 2.07 12.32
C TYR A 126 -6.68 0.91 11.43
N ARG A 127 -6.16 -0.16 12.06
CA ARG A 127 -5.51 -1.28 11.36
C ARG A 127 -6.14 -2.63 11.68
N ASP A 128 -5.97 -3.58 10.79
CA ASP A 128 -6.26 -5.00 11.03
C ASP A 128 -5.17 -5.63 11.90
N ASP A 129 -5.52 -6.57 12.79
CA ASP A 129 -4.60 -7.19 13.74
C ASP A 129 -3.57 -8.09 13.04
N GLU A 130 -4.04 -9.03 12.23
CA GLU A 130 -3.16 -10.02 11.60
C GLU A 130 -2.27 -9.36 10.54
N GLN A 131 -2.84 -8.49 9.72
CA GLN A 131 -2.12 -7.77 8.69
C GLN A 131 -1.06 -6.85 9.29
N PHE A 132 -1.42 -6.09 10.32
CA PHE A 132 -0.48 -5.24 11.05
C PHE A 132 0.69 -6.05 11.63
N ALA A 133 0.41 -7.18 12.29
CA ALA A 133 1.45 -8.04 12.84
C ALA A 133 2.36 -8.64 11.74
N GLN A 134 1.83 -8.96 10.56
CA GLN A 134 2.65 -9.43 9.43
C GLN A 134 3.59 -8.33 8.91
N GLU A 135 3.09 -7.11 8.76
CA GLU A 135 3.89 -5.96 8.31
C GLU A 135 5.04 -5.67 9.29
N GLN A 136 4.76 -5.71 10.61
CA GLN A 136 5.80 -5.48 11.62
C GLN A 136 6.94 -6.51 11.54
N ARG A 137 6.66 -7.73 11.09
CA ARG A 137 7.69 -8.76 10.92
C ARG A 137 8.48 -8.64 9.62
N ARG A 138 7.89 -8.09 8.57
CA ARG A 138 8.47 -8.07 7.22
C ARG A 138 8.98 -6.69 6.80
N GLU A 139 8.20 -5.66 7.07
CA GLU A 139 8.39 -4.30 6.58
C GLU A 139 8.07 -3.25 7.66
N PRO A 140 8.83 -3.19 8.77
CA PRO A 140 8.50 -2.34 9.93
C PRO A 140 8.70 -0.83 9.67
N TYR A 141 9.15 -0.44 8.48
CA TYR A 141 9.61 0.92 8.20
C TYR A 141 8.51 1.97 8.25
N VAL A 142 7.30 1.64 7.75
CA VAL A 142 6.14 2.55 7.79
C VAL A 142 5.76 2.85 9.23
N LEU A 143 5.61 1.83 10.08
CA LEU A 143 5.29 2.05 11.49
C LEU A 143 6.39 2.86 12.20
N ALA A 144 7.67 2.54 11.95
CA ALA A 144 8.78 3.27 12.54
C ALA A 144 8.72 4.76 12.18
N LEU A 145 8.35 5.08 10.93
CA LEU A 145 8.18 6.46 10.47
C LEU A 145 6.96 7.14 11.14
N LEU A 146 5.79 6.49 11.14
CA LEU A 146 4.57 7.06 11.70
C LEU A 146 4.70 7.40 13.20
N ARG A 147 5.43 6.57 13.95
CA ARG A 147 5.69 6.78 15.39
C ARG A 147 6.58 7.98 15.72
N THR A 148 7.20 8.60 14.73
CA THR A 148 8.05 9.79 14.97
C THR A 148 7.23 11.03 15.32
N ASN A 149 5.92 11.04 15.07
CA ASN A 149 5.08 12.22 15.25
C ASN A 149 4.00 12.00 16.32
N PRO A 150 3.94 12.84 17.38
CA PRO A 150 2.95 12.71 18.46
C PRO A 150 1.51 13.00 18.04
N ASN A 151 1.29 13.63 16.87
CA ASN A 151 -0.04 13.90 16.33
C ASN A 151 -0.62 12.68 15.60
N ILE A 152 0.12 11.57 15.53
CA ILE A 152 -0.34 10.31 14.92
C ILE A 152 -0.70 9.32 16.01
N SER A 153 -1.93 8.85 15.99
CA SER A 153 -2.45 7.81 16.88
C SER A 153 -2.80 6.57 16.08
N ILE A 154 -2.36 5.39 16.55
CA ILE A 154 -2.62 4.14 15.85
C ILE A 154 -3.38 3.19 16.78
N ARG A 155 -4.49 2.64 16.30
CA ARG A 155 -5.23 1.57 16.95
C ARG A 155 -5.36 0.36 16.04
N VAL A 156 -5.30 -0.81 16.64
CA VAL A 156 -5.42 -2.10 15.96
C VAL A 156 -6.66 -2.81 16.46
N LYS A 157 -7.45 -3.33 15.54
CA LYS A 157 -8.63 -4.13 15.87
C LYS A 157 -8.21 -5.43 16.56
N ASN A 158 -8.48 -5.58 17.84
CA ASN A 158 -8.20 -6.82 18.57
C ASN A 158 -9.30 -7.86 18.31
N SER A 159 -9.26 -8.47 17.12
CA SER A 159 -10.26 -9.47 16.70
C SER A 159 -9.74 -10.29 15.52
N ARG A 160 -10.11 -11.58 15.47
CA ARG A 160 -9.85 -12.44 14.30
C ARG A 160 -10.73 -12.14 13.09
N VAL A 161 -11.77 -11.31 13.25
CA VAL A 161 -12.62 -10.88 12.14
C VAL A 161 -11.93 -9.72 11.45
N LEU A 162 -11.70 -9.84 10.14
CA LEU A 162 -10.98 -8.88 9.33
C LEU A 162 -11.51 -7.45 9.47
N MET A 163 -10.60 -6.48 9.55
CA MET A 163 -10.85 -5.09 9.23
C MET A 163 -10.34 -4.84 7.80
N HIS A 164 -11.23 -4.87 6.83
CA HIS A 164 -10.83 -4.88 5.42
C HIS A 164 -11.12 -3.56 4.68
N ILE A 165 -11.36 -2.47 5.42
CA ILE A 165 -11.56 -1.13 4.86
C ILE A 165 -10.22 -0.62 4.29
N LYS A 166 -10.30 0.12 3.20
CA LYS A 166 -9.21 0.88 2.60
C LYS A 166 -9.76 2.25 2.23
N GLY A 167 -9.75 3.12 3.20
CA GLY A 167 -10.30 4.46 3.05
C GLY A 167 -9.78 5.44 4.08
N TRP A 168 -9.93 6.70 3.77
CA TRP A 168 -9.67 7.81 4.68
C TRP A 168 -10.59 8.98 4.41
N SER A 169 -10.77 9.80 5.44
CA SER A 169 -11.46 11.08 5.33
C SER A 169 -10.72 12.15 6.12
N ASP A 170 -10.80 13.39 5.64
CA ASP A 170 -10.38 14.58 6.35
C ASP A 170 -11.59 15.47 6.75
N GLY A 171 -12.80 14.91 6.75
CA GLY A 171 -14.05 15.61 7.00
C GLY A 171 -14.60 16.39 5.79
N THR A 172 -13.80 16.55 4.72
CA THR A 172 -14.22 17.24 3.48
C THR A 172 -14.13 16.35 2.25
N ILE A 173 -13.25 15.36 2.28
CA ILE A 173 -13.03 14.36 1.24
C ILE A 173 -13.18 12.99 1.85
N LEU A 174 -13.81 12.07 1.12
CA LEU A 174 -13.74 10.64 1.36
C LEU A 174 -13.01 9.99 0.19
N ARG A 175 -11.97 9.23 0.52
CA ARG A 175 -11.32 8.25 -0.36
C ARG A 175 -11.68 6.84 0.09
N GLU A 176 -12.23 6.02 -0.78
CA GLU A 176 -12.48 4.61 -0.56
C GLU A 176 -12.11 3.79 -1.79
N GLY A 177 -11.97 2.48 -1.66
CA GLY A 177 -11.72 1.60 -2.80
C GLY A 177 -11.20 0.22 -2.41
N SER A 178 -10.70 -0.51 -3.40
CA SER A 178 -10.08 -1.81 -3.18
C SER A 178 -8.56 -1.73 -2.96
N ALA A 179 -7.92 -0.62 -3.35
CA ALA A 179 -6.48 -0.45 -3.28
C ALA A 179 -5.97 -0.33 -1.83
N ASN A 180 -5.09 -1.24 -1.43
CA ASN A 180 -4.29 -1.11 -0.21
C ASN A 180 -3.15 -0.12 -0.42
N TRP A 181 -2.73 0.55 0.64
CA TRP A 181 -1.53 1.38 0.64
C TRP A 181 -0.27 0.51 0.65
N SER A 182 -0.02 -0.11 -0.47
CA SER A 182 1.16 -0.92 -0.78
C SER A 182 1.50 -0.74 -2.25
N ARG A 183 2.76 -0.85 -2.63
CA ARG A 183 3.16 -0.71 -4.03
C ARG A 183 2.30 -1.55 -4.98
N SER A 184 2.11 -2.82 -4.67
CA SER A 184 1.29 -3.68 -5.51
C SER A 184 -0.19 -3.27 -5.55
N GLY A 185 -0.73 -2.78 -4.44
CA GLY A 185 -2.12 -2.33 -4.35
C GLY A 185 -2.39 -1.07 -5.17
N GLU A 186 -1.44 -0.16 -5.20
CA GLU A 186 -1.57 1.15 -5.82
C GLU A 186 -1.14 1.19 -7.29
N GLN A 187 -0.27 0.25 -7.73
CA GLN A 187 0.40 0.33 -9.03
C GLN A 187 0.23 -0.92 -9.90
N ASP A 188 0.15 -2.14 -9.32
CA ASP A 188 0.30 -3.38 -10.06
C ASP A 188 -1.00 -4.20 -10.18
N GLN A 189 -1.87 -4.14 -9.16
CA GLN A 189 -3.12 -4.92 -9.10
C GLN A 189 -4.28 -4.19 -9.75
N ASP A 190 -5.27 -4.96 -10.24
CA ASP A 190 -6.54 -4.40 -10.72
C ASP A 190 -7.35 -3.88 -9.52
N ASN A 191 -7.16 -2.61 -9.18
CA ASN A 191 -7.80 -1.97 -8.04
C ASN A 191 -8.53 -0.69 -8.43
N THR A 192 -9.41 -0.26 -7.54
CA THR A 192 -10.15 0.99 -7.65
C THR A 192 -9.83 1.92 -6.48
N LEU A 193 -9.88 3.22 -6.76
CA LEU A 193 -9.88 4.30 -5.80
C LEU A 193 -11.03 5.23 -6.17
N SER A 194 -11.93 5.50 -5.25
CA SER A 194 -13.07 6.39 -5.40
C SER A 194 -12.91 7.61 -4.51
N LEU A 195 -13.17 8.78 -5.06
CA LEU A 195 -13.07 10.09 -4.38
C LEU A 195 -14.40 10.80 -4.44
N THR A 196 -14.83 11.39 -3.32
CA THR A 196 -16.05 12.21 -3.27
C THR A 196 -15.95 13.29 -2.20
N ARG A 197 -16.68 14.40 -2.41
CA ARG A 197 -17.01 15.42 -1.40
C ARG A 197 -18.49 15.38 -1.00
N ASP A 198 -19.22 14.34 -1.44
CA ASP A 198 -20.61 14.19 -1.02
C ASP A 198 -20.71 14.12 0.51
N THR A 199 -21.41 15.09 1.08
CA THR A 199 -21.46 15.27 2.54
C THR A 199 -22.06 14.06 3.25
N GLN A 200 -22.99 13.32 2.64
CA GLN A 200 -23.60 12.14 3.24
C GLN A 200 -22.58 10.98 3.28
N SER A 201 -21.83 10.79 2.22
CA SER A 201 -20.79 9.76 2.14
C SER A 201 -19.64 10.04 3.11
N VAL A 202 -19.15 11.28 3.16
CA VAL A 202 -18.10 11.71 4.10
C VAL A 202 -18.55 11.46 5.55
N ARG A 203 -19.72 11.95 5.95
CA ARG A 203 -20.26 11.72 7.30
C ARG A 203 -20.51 10.25 7.60
N GLY A 204 -20.92 9.48 6.62
CA GLY A 204 -21.12 8.02 6.77
C GLY A 204 -19.83 7.32 7.16
N PHE A 205 -18.72 7.65 6.47
CA PHE A 205 -17.40 7.12 6.79
C PHE A 205 -16.94 7.57 8.18
N GLU A 206 -17.01 8.88 8.48
CA GLU A 206 -16.60 9.47 9.77
C GLU A 206 -17.32 8.82 10.94
N ASN A 207 -18.65 8.68 10.86
CA ASN A 207 -19.44 8.02 11.89
C ASN A 207 -19.04 6.54 12.07
N ASN A 208 -18.80 5.83 10.98
CA ASN A 208 -18.32 4.44 11.06
C ASN A 208 -16.91 4.38 11.65
N PHE A 209 -16.01 5.29 11.22
CA PHE A 209 -14.65 5.37 11.75
C PHE A 209 -14.66 5.60 13.25
N GLN A 210 -15.42 6.58 13.74
CA GLN A 210 -15.57 6.85 15.16
C GLN A 210 -16.07 5.61 15.92
N HIS A 211 -17.09 4.92 15.39
CA HIS A 211 -17.60 3.70 16.00
C HIS A 211 -16.55 2.60 16.13
N ILE A 212 -15.74 2.36 15.11
CA ILE A 212 -14.67 1.34 15.17
C ILE A 212 -13.48 1.79 16.01
N TRP A 213 -13.19 3.09 16.01
CA TRP A 213 -12.13 3.70 16.80
C TRP A 213 -12.37 3.60 18.31
N GLU A 214 -13.60 3.78 18.74
CA GLU A 214 -13.98 3.78 20.17
C GLU A 214 -14.19 2.38 20.77
N ARG A 215 -14.01 1.32 20.02
CA ARG A 215 -14.12 -0.05 20.57
C ARG A 215 -13.16 -0.22 21.73
N THR A 216 -13.71 -0.66 22.87
CA THR A 216 -12.97 -0.76 24.14
C THR A 216 -11.87 -1.83 24.14
N ASN A 217 -11.93 -2.78 23.22
CA ASN A 217 -10.96 -3.86 23.08
C ASN A 217 -9.86 -3.56 22.04
N ASN A 218 -9.84 -2.40 21.41
CA ASN A 218 -8.76 -2.04 20.48
C ASN A 218 -7.39 -2.02 21.18
N LEU A 219 -6.36 -2.48 20.49
CA LEU A 219 -4.98 -2.32 20.94
C LEU A 219 -4.49 -0.92 20.54
N VAL A 220 -3.89 -0.21 21.49
CA VAL A 220 -3.21 1.08 21.24
C VAL A 220 -1.75 0.79 20.91
N VAL A 221 -1.27 1.31 19.80
CA VAL A 221 0.13 1.19 19.38
C VAL A 221 0.88 2.43 19.84
N GLN A 222 1.84 2.22 20.74
CA GLN A 222 2.71 3.26 21.28
C GLN A 222 4.00 3.38 20.49
#